data_c365db9077a098ab7444cdceabdf8868
#
_entry.id   c365db9077a098ab7444cdceabdf8868
#
_cell.length_a   1.000
_cell.length_b   1.000
_cell.length_c   1.000
_cell.angle_alpha   90.00
_cell.angle_beta   90.00
_cell.angle_gamma   90.00
#
_symmetry.space_group_name_H-M   'P 1'
#
loop_
_entity.id
_entity.type
_entity.pdbx_description
1 polymer ?
#
loop_
_entity_poly.entity_id
_entity_poly.type
_entity_poly.pdbx_seq_one_letter_code
_entity_poly.pdbx_strand_id
1 'polypeptide(L)' 'MASSETSNSAATPALQGQNTAGGDGVVGVGRRGVVGTSSDFQGVYGSSQTNAGVVGEAAKFHGVL' A
#
# COMPACT_ATOMS: atom_id res chain seq x y z
N MET A 1 -13.82 6.61 -15.90
CA MET A 1 -13.75 5.15 -15.83
C MET A 1 -12.70 4.72 -14.84
N ALA A 2 -12.97 3.70 -14.05
CA ALA A 2 -12.04 3.14 -13.10
C ALA A 2 -11.25 2.00 -13.71
N SER A 3 -10.00 1.80 -13.24
CA SER A 3 -9.16 0.69 -13.65
C SER A 3 -9.26 -0.45 -12.66
N SER A 4 -9.14 -1.67 -13.15
CA SER A 4 -9.06 -2.85 -12.31
C SER A 4 -7.94 -3.73 -12.85
N GLU A 5 -7.01 -4.13 -11.98
CA GLU A 5 -5.86 -4.92 -12.36
C GLU A 5 -5.95 -6.29 -11.72
N THR A 6 -5.73 -7.32 -12.50
CA THR A 6 -5.82 -8.71 -12.04
C THR A 6 -4.60 -9.47 -12.52
N SER A 7 -3.99 -10.25 -11.63
CA SER A 7 -2.94 -11.19 -11.99
C SER A 7 -3.37 -12.60 -11.62
N ASN A 8 -3.13 -13.54 -12.51
CA ASN A 8 -3.39 -14.95 -12.22
C ASN A 8 -2.10 -15.73 -11.94
N SER A 9 -1.02 -15.03 -11.64
CA SER A 9 0.26 -15.64 -11.30
C SER A 9 0.61 -15.29 -9.86
N ALA A 10 0.98 -16.28 -9.06
CA ALA A 10 1.34 -16.04 -7.67
C ALA A 10 2.67 -15.28 -7.54
N ALA A 11 3.49 -15.30 -8.57
CA ALA A 11 4.80 -14.65 -8.56
C ALA A 11 4.77 -13.23 -9.09
N THR A 12 3.66 -12.81 -9.70
CA THR A 12 3.57 -11.52 -10.36
C THR A 12 2.46 -10.69 -9.72
N PRO A 13 2.78 -9.55 -9.11
CA PRO A 13 1.73 -8.69 -8.59
C PRO A 13 0.87 -8.13 -9.71
N ALA A 14 -0.41 -7.92 -9.44
CA ALA A 14 -1.32 -7.33 -10.41
C ALA A 14 -0.99 -5.86 -10.66
N LEU A 15 -0.48 -5.18 -9.63
CA LEU A 15 -0.12 -3.76 -9.73
C LEU A 15 1.13 -3.54 -8.91
N GLN A 16 2.10 -2.85 -9.50
CA GLN A 16 3.33 -2.52 -8.81
C GLN A 16 3.69 -1.07 -9.11
N GLY A 17 3.88 -0.28 -8.05
CA GLY A 17 4.36 1.09 -8.17
C GLY A 17 5.81 1.17 -7.74
N GLN A 18 6.67 1.66 -8.61
CA GLN A 18 8.09 1.71 -8.33
C GLN A 18 8.64 3.07 -8.75
N ASN A 19 9.37 3.72 -7.85
CA ASN A 19 10.04 4.97 -8.14
C ASN A 19 11.53 4.76 -7.88
N THR A 20 12.33 4.84 -8.93
CA THR A 20 13.76 4.60 -8.82
C THR A 20 14.57 5.87 -8.57
N ALA A 21 13.90 7.02 -8.49
CA ALA A 21 14.59 8.30 -8.31
C ALA A 21 14.53 8.80 -6.87
N GLY A 22 13.98 7.99 -5.94
CA GLY A 22 13.95 8.34 -4.54
C GLY A 22 12.64 8.94 -4.04
N GLY A 23 11.63 9.00 -4.88
CA GLY A 23 10.32 9.50 -4.48
C GLY A 23 9.37 8.39 -4.11
N ASP A 24 8.10 8.74 -3.97
CA ASP A 24 7.06 7.78 -3.61
C ASP A 24 6.74 6.87 -4.78
N GLY A 25 6.57 5.59 -4.50
CA GLY A 25 6.17 4.64 -5.52
C GLY A 25 4.68 4.69 -5.80
N VAL A 26 3.87 4.80 -4.75
CA VAL A 26 2.40 4.85 -4.88
C VAL A 26 1.87 5.84 -3.87
N VAL A 27 0.93 6.69 -4.32
CA VAL A 27 0.23 7.62 -3.45
C VAL A 27 -1.26 7.39 -3.63
N GLY A 28 -1.96 7.12 -2.53
CA GLY A 28 -3.40 6.96 -2.54
C GLY A 28 -4.07 8.13 -1.88
N VAL A 29 -5.02 8.75 -2.56
CA VAL A 29 -5.74 9.92 -2.06
C VAL A 29 -7.24 9.68 -2.19
N GLY A 30 -7.97 9.88 -1.11
CA GLY A 30 -9.41 9.68 -1.09
C GLY A 30 -9.90 9.74 0.35
N ARG A 31 -11.16 9.47 0.56
CA ARG A 31 -11.67 9.36 1.93
C ARG A 31 -10.97 8.22 2.65
N ARG A 32 -10.76 7.10 1.98
CA ARG A 32 -9.81 6.07 2.35
C ARG A 32 -8.85 5.94 1.19
N GLY A 33 -7.60 6.36 1.40
CA GLY A 33 -6.62 6.41 0.32
C GLY A 33 -6.27 5.02 -0.21
N VAL A 34 -6.09 4.05 0.70
CA VAL A 34 -5.77 2.68 0.35
C VAL A 34 -6.57 1.77 1.26
N VAL A 35 -7.18 0.74 0.68
CA VAL A 35 -7.89 -0.30 1.42
C VAL A 35 -7.25 -1.63 1.08
N GLY A 36 -6.72 -2.32 2.08
CA GLY A 36 -6.15 -3.64 1.91
C GLY A 36 -7.02 -4.67 2.61
N THR A 37 -7.42 -5.71 1.89
CA THR A 37 -8.29 -6.75 2.41
C THR A 37 -7.74 -8.12 2.07
N SER A 38 -7.75 -9.01 3.04
CA SER A 38 -7.33 -10.39 2.83
C SER A 38 -8.16 -11.29 3.72
N SER A 39 -8.54 -12.45 3.20
CA SER A 39 -9.29 -13.42 3.99
C SER A 39 -8.38 -14.40 4.73
N ASP A 40 -7.14 -14.57 4.28
CA ASP A 40 -6.27 -15.61 4.83
C ASP A 40 -4.99 -15.06 5.45
N PHE A 41 -4.52 -13.91 5.00
CA PHE A 41 -3.18 -13.44 5.32
C PHE A 41 -3.24 -11.96 5.72
N GLN A 42 -2.16 -11.20 5.52
CA GLN A 42 -2.18 -9.78 5.82
C GLN A 42 -2.85 -9.01 4.71
N GLY A 43 -3.71 -8.04 5.07
CA GLY A 43 -4.29 -7.14 4.09
C GLY A 43 -3.30 -6.10 3.60
N VAL A 44 -2.40 -5.63 4.49
CA VAL A 44 -1.33 -4.69 4.17
C VAL A 44 -0.06 -5.19 4.84
N TYR A 45 1.04 -5.18 4.09
CA TYR A 45 2.33 -5.61 4.60
C TYR A 45 3.37 -4.53 4.30
N GLY A 46 4.02 -4.03 5.33
CA GLY A 46 5.04 -2.99 5.20
C GLY A 46 6.39 -3.51 5.67
N SER A 47 7.43 -3.25 4.88
CA SER A 47 8.77 -3.73 5.17
C SER A 47 9.80 -2.69 4.76
N SER A 48 10.82 -2.51 5.57
CA SER A 48 11.92 -1.59 5.28
C SER A 48 13.20 -2.12 5.92
N GLN A 49 14.33 -1.90 5.25
CA GLN A 49 15.61 -2.37 5.77
C GLN A 49 16.22 -1.40 6.76
N THR A 50 16.00 -0.12 6.59
CA THR A 50 16.74 0.88 7.36
C THR A 50 15.88 1.83 8.17
N ASN A 51 14.57 1.78 8.01
CA ASN A 51 13.69 2.70 8.71
C ASN A 51 12.40 1.95 9.05
N ALA A 52 11.31 2.68 9.26
CA ALA A 52 10.04 2.06 9.60
C ALA A 52 9.38 1.49 8.34
N GLY A 53 8.82 0.30 8.43
CA GLY A 53 8.06 -0.29 7.33
C GLY A 53 6.72 0.38 7.13
N VAL A 54 6.10 0.83 8.24
CA VAL A 54 4.82 1.53 8.21
C VAL A 54 4.92 2.70 9.16
N VAL A 55 4.48 3.88 8.71
CA VAL A 55 4.37 5.05 9.58
C VAL A 55 2.94 5.56 9.47
N GLY A 56 2.26 5.66 10.60
CA GLY A 56 0.92 6.22 10.66
C GLY A 56 0.94 7.58 11.32
N GLU A 57 0.32 8.54 10.67
CA GLU A 57 0.29 9.90 11.16
C GLU A 57 -1.11 10.47 10.97
N ALA A 58 -1.63 11.13 11.99
CA ALA A 58 -2.95 11.74 11.91
C ALA A 58 -2.95 13.05 12.69
N ALA A 59 -3.66 14.03 12.15
CA ALA A 59 -3.72 15.33 12.80
C ALA A 59 -4.68 15.33 13.98
N LYS A 60 -5.75 14.52 13.94
CA LYS A 60 -6.80 14.62 14.94
C LYS A 60 -7.18 13.31 15.59
N PHE A 61 -6.86 12.18 14.99
CA PHE A 61 -7.37 10.90 15.45
C PHE A 61 -6.22 9.91 15.53
N HIS A 62 -6.42 8.66 15.12
CA HIS A 62 -5.40 7.64 15.25
C HIS A 62 -4.56 7.56 13.98
N GLY A 63 -3.22 7.55 14.10
CA GLY A 63 -2.35 7.24 12.98
C GLY A 63 -2.40 5.75 12.65
N VAL A 64 -2.41 4.90 13.69
CA VAL A 64 -2.61 3.46 13.61
C VAL A 64 -3.50 3.08 14.78
N LEU A 65 -4.44 2.21 14.49
CA LEU A 65 -5.39 1.77 15.51
C LEU A 65 -5.30 0.26 15.69
#